data_facd4fdf5deb3780c93ed9c78e08b7c2
#
_entry.id   facd4fdf5deb3780c93ed9c78e08b7c2
#
_cell.length_a   1.000
_cell.length_b   1.000
_cell.length_c   1.000
_cell.angle_alpha   90.00
_cell.angle_beta   90.00
_cell.angle_gamma   90.00
#
_symmetry.space_group_name_H-M   'P 1'
#
loop_
_entity.id
_entity.type
_entity.pdbx_description
1 polymer ?
#
loop_
_entity_poly.entity_id
_entity_poly.type
_entity_poly.pdbx_seq_one_letter_code
_entity_poly.pdbx_strand_id
1 'polypeptide(L)'
;MQLRGYQNLIYDELVADVRSGTKRPLLVLPTGAGKTVIFSYLAKQCLKKDNNVLILVHRRELVKQASDKCSLFNIPHGIIASKFPQTKSNVQVASVQTLVRRKIDFIPDVIIIDEAHHVTINNTWSKVLKNYPNAISVGVTATPERLDGKPLGAFFESLLVGVSIKELVKDGYLAPHIVFAAPNNLDLTKVRSIGGDYNQKDLEEKTIAADIVGDAVQMYKKHADHLPAIAFCVSVKHAEVTCDKFVKAGYKAKVVEGSMSSKDRDTAIQGLADGSVEVLCSCNIVSEGTDIPNVAVGILLRPTKSTSLYMQQVGRILRPQPNKTAIVLDHVGNTEEHGFVDDDRLWNLHNNRQKRKKDEKKIRVQTCKVCFATFKPAKKCPVCGHQIIPTKRELTEAEGELKKLDRTFKMKAGDEFIDLSTSKKLTFICYSNDYNIMPFVLKDGNQEAAYIIGIAKHHLEKLANRKYK
;
A
#
# COMPACT_ATOMS: atom_id res chain seq x y z
N MET A 1 -18.71 8.80 23.19
CA MET A 1 -18.00 8.53 21.93
C MET A 1 -18.93 8.87 20.78
N GLN A 2 -18.55 9.82 19.94
CA GLN A 2 -19.28 10.22 18.77
C GLN A 2 -18.39 9.97 17.53
N LEU A 3 -18.94 9.34 16.51
CA LEU A 3 -18.26 9.13 15.25
C LEU A 3 -18.33 10.41 14.40
N ARG A 4 -17.31 10.63 13.57
CA ARG A 4 -17.32 11.65 12.51
C ARG A 4 -18.29 11.24 11.40
N GLY A 5 -18.74 12.18 10.56
CA GLY A 5 -19.72 11.90 9.50
C GLY A 5 -19.32 10.71 8.61
N TYR A 6 -18.10 10.70 8.09
CA TYR A 6 -17.63 9.60 7.25
C TYR A 6 -17.47 8.26 8.01
N GLN A 7 -17.24 8.31 9.33
CA GLN A 7 -17.17 7.11 10.17
C GLN A 7 -18.57 6.54 10.44
N ASN A 8 -19.59 7.39 10.56
CA ASN A 8 -20.97 6.95 10.65
C ASN A 8 -21.40 6.26 9.35
N LEU A 9 -21.10 6.87 8.19
CA LEU A 9 -21.46 6.30 6.88
C LEU A 9 -20.93 4.88 6.72
N ILE A 10 -19.64 4.67 6.91
CA ILE A 10 -19.04 3.32 6.75
C ILE A 10 -19.52 2.34 7.84
N TYR A 11 -19.86 2.84 9.04
CA TYR A 11 -20.46 2.01 10.09
C TYR A 11 -21.88 1.57 9.72
N ASP A 12 -22.69 2.47 9.17
CA ASP A 12 -24.05 2.16 8.73
C ASP A 12 -24.06 1.19 7.54
N GLU A 13 -23.12 1.35 6.59
CA GLU A 13 -22.88 0.39 5.50
C GLU A 13 -22.48 -0.98 6.05
N LEU A 14 -21.56 -1.06 7.04
CA LEU A 14 -21.19 -2.30 7.69
C LEU A 14 -22.41 -2.99 8.32
N VAL A 15 -23.24 -2.24 9.04
CA VAL A 15 -24.43 -2.79 9.69
C VAL A 15 -25.44 -3.29 8.66
N ALA A 16 -25.62 -2.56 7.56
CA ALA A 16 -26.51 -2.97 6.46
C ALA A 16 -25.99 -4.26 5.79
N ASP A 17 -24.70 -4.33 5.51
CA ASP A 17 -24.05 -5.50 4.89
C ASP A 17 -24.18 -6.76 5.77
N VAL A 18 -23.92 -6.63 7.08
CA VAL A 18 -24.10 -7.74 8.03
C VAL A 18 -25.57 -8.16 8.13
N ARG A 19 -26.52 -7.20 8.12
CA ARG A 19 -27.96 -7.51 8.13
C ARG A 19 -28.43 -8.21 6.87
N SER A 20 -27.78 -7.99 5.73
CA SER A 20 -28.07 -8.70 4.49
C SER A 20 -27.55 -10.16 4.46
N GLY A 21 -26.82 -10.58 5.52
CA GLY A 21 -26.33 -11.95 5.70
C GLY A 21 -24.83 -12.12 5.55
N THR A 22 -24.06 -11.07 5.23
CA THR A 22 -22.61 -11.13 5.16
C THR A 22 -22.01 -11.44 6.53
N LYS A 23 -21.21 -12.50 6.62
CA LYS A 23 -20.55 -12.89 7.87
C LYS A 23 -19.11 -12.41 7.98
N ARG A 24 -18.48 -12.07 6.87
CA ARG A 24 -17.05 -11.70 6.82
C ARG A 24 -16.81 -10.46 5.96
N PRO A 25 -17.32 -9.30 6.40
CA PRO A 25 -17.05 -8.02 5.73
C PRO A 25 -15.63 -7.54 5.98
N LEU A 26 -15.03 -6.84 4.99
CA LEU A 26 -13.74 -6.18 5.09
C LEU A 26 -13.90 -4.67 4.91
N LEU A 27 -13.57 -3.90 5.95
CA LEU A 27 -13.53 -2.44 5.93
C LEU A 27 -12.15 -1.95 5.52
N VAL A 28 -12.12 -1.05 4.55
CA VAL A 28 -10.90 -0.38 4.10
C VAL A 28 -10.96 1.09 4.48
N LEU A 29 -10.06 1.51 5.34
CA LEU A 29 -9.93 2.88 5.82
C LEU A 29 -8.46 3.29 5.88
N PRO A 30 -8.08 4.45 5.34
CA PRO A 30 -6.69 4.90 5.34
C PRO A 30 -6.06 4.96 6.73
N THR A 31 -4.73 4.94 6.79
CA THR A 31 -4.01 5.25 8.03
C THR A 31 -4.38 6.67 8.47
N GLY A 32 -4.73 6.84 9.74
CA GLY A 32 -5.18 8.13 10.28
C GLY A 32 -6.69 8.39 10.18
N ALA A 33 -7.48 7.59 9.42
CA ALA A 33 -8.94 7.72 9.35
C ALA A 33 -9.68 7.28 10.63
N GLY A 34 -8.96 6.81 11.63
CA GLY A 34 -9.57 6.39 12.90
C GLY A 34 -10.17 4.98 12.88
N LYS A 35 -9.53 4.02 12.21
CA LYS A 35 -9.90 2.60 12.25
C LYS A 35 -10.20 2.09 13.65
N THR A 36 -9.30 2.41 14.60
CA THR A 36 -9.44 2.02 16.01
C THR A 36 -10.68 2.62 16.67
N VAL A 37 -11.07 3.83 16.28
CA VAL A 37 -12.29 4.48 16.76
C VAL A 37 -13.53 3.72 16.29
N ILE A 38 -13.58 3.35 15.01
CA ILE A 38 -14.71 2.62 14.41
C ILE A 38 -14.86 1.24 15.05
N PHE A 39 -13.78 0.47 15.18
CA PHE A 39 -13.90 -0.85 15.77
C PHE A 39 -14.20 -0.81 17.29
N SER A 40 -13.71 0.19 18.01
CA SER A 40 -14.10 0.40 19.42
C SER A 40 -15.58 0.80 19.54
N TYR A 41 -16.08 1.63 18.61
CA TYR A 41 -17.49 1.95 18.55
C TYR A 41 -18.35 0.72 18.25
N LEU A 42 -17.94 -0.11 17.29
CA LEU A 42 -18.59 -1.38 16.99
C LEU A 42 -18.63 -2.29 18.22
N ALA A 43 -17.50 -2.48 18.90
CA ALA A 43 -17.42 -3.27 20.12
C ALA A 43 -18.39 -2.74 21.21
N LYS A 44 -18.48 -1.41 21.37
CA LYS A 44 -19.41 -0.77 22.30
C LYS A 44 -20.88 -1.01 21.94
N GLN A 45 -21.24 -0.97 20.65
CA GLN A 45 -22.61 -1.25 20.22
C GLN A 45 -22.97 -2.73 20.36
N CYS A 46 -22.02 -3.65 20.14
CA CYS A 46 -22.20 -5.08 20.38
C CYS A 46 -22.42 -5.35 21.87
N LEU A 47 -21.60 -4.74 22.74
CA LEU A 47 -21.73 -4.87 24.19
C LEU A 47 -23.10 -4.43 24.72
N LYS A 48 -23.71 -3.36 24.15
CA LYS A 48 -25.06 -2.94 24.51
C LYS A 48 -26.16 -3.96 24.20
N LYS A 49 -25.83 -4.96 23.36
CA LYS A 49 -26.72 -6.07 22.97
C LYS A 49 -26.30 -7.39 23.61
N ASP A 50 -25.49 -7.31 24.67
CA ASP A 50 -24.94 -8.45 25.40
C ASP A 50 -24.10 -9.42 24.53
N ASN A 51 -23.61 -8.97 23.38
CA ASN A 51 -22.77 -9.78 22.51
C ASN A 51 -21.32 -9.83 23.04
N ASN A 52 -20.71 -11.00 22.92
CA ASN A 52 -19.31 -11.23 23.19
C ASN A 52 -18.45 -10.77 22.00
N VAL A 53 -17.45 -9.93 22.23
CA VAL A 53 -16.60 -9.36 21.19
C VAL A 53 -15.13 -9.75 21.39
N LEU A 54 -14.51 -10.28 20.35
CA LEU A 54 -13.08 -10.60 20.32
C LEU A 54 -12.36 -9.65 19.36
N ILE A 55 -11.50 -8.79 19.89
CA ILE A 55 -10.64 -7.90 19.09
C ILE A 55 -9.30 -8.60 18.89
N LEU A 56 -9.03 -9.02 17.65
CA LEU A 56 -7.81 -9.72 17.25
C LEU A 56 -6.77 -8.78 16.69
N VAL A 57 -5.57 -8.81 17.24
CA VAL A 57 -4.43 -8.04 16.78
C VAL A 57 -3.19 -8.90 16.54
N HIS A 58 -2.30 -8.44 15.67
CA HIS A 58 -1.12 -9.19 15.25
C HIS A 58 0.02 -9.11 16.27
N ARG A 59 0.33 -7.92 16.78
CA ARG A 59 1.50 -7.65 17.63
C ARG A 59 1.10 -7.29 19.03
N ARG A 60 2.01 -7.53 19.97
CA ARG A 60 1.81 -7.23 21.39
C ARG A 60 1.58 -5.75 21.67
N GLU A 61 2.30 -4.89 20.96
CA GLU A 61 2.14 -3.43 21.04
C GLU A 61 0.73 -3.00 20.66
N LEU A 62 0.15 -3.66 19.65
CA LEU A 62 -1.23 -3.43 19.22
C LEU A 62 -2.25 -3.89 20.26
N VAL A 63 -1.94 -4.93 21.05
CA VAL A 63 -2.81 -5.35 22.17
C VAL A 63 -2.95 -4.22 23.17
N LYS A 64 -1.82 -3.62 23.59
CA LYS A 64 -1.83 -2.50 24.54
C LYS A 64 -2.61 -1.31 23.96
N GLN A 65 -2.35 -0.93 22.71
CA GLN A 65 -3.05 0.19 22.07
C GLN A 65 -4.56 -0.03 21.91
N ALA A 66 -4.97 -1.24 21.52
CA ALA A 66 -6.39 -1.58 21.44
C ALA A 66 -7.04 -1.54 22.84
N SER A 67 -6.36 -2.05 23.86
CA SER A 67 -6.78 -1.98 25.25
C SER A 67 -6.89 -0.53 25.75
N ASP A 68 -5.86 0.29 25.53
CA ASP A 68 -5.87 1.71 25.91
C ASP A 68 -7.03 2.47 25.24
N LYS A 69 -7.35 2.15 23.99
CA LYS A 69 -8.51 2.73 23.28
C LYS A 69 -9.84 2.24 23.85
N CYS A 70 -9.96 0.95 24.18
CA CYS A 70 -11.15 0.45 24.88
C CYS A 70 -11.34 1.18 26.22
N SER A 71 -10.28 1.35 27.01
CA SER A 71 -10.30 2.12 28.26
C SER A 71 -10.71 3.59 28.04
N LEU A 72 -10.13 4.26 27.04
CA LEU A 72 -10.46 5.65 26.69
C LEU A 72 -11.94 5.82 26.36
N PHE A 73 -12.56 4.79 25.77
CA PHE A 73 -13.98 4.81 25.40
C PHE A 73 -14.91 4.20 26.44
N ASN A 74 -14.38 3.91 27.65
CA ASN A 74 -15.11 3.28 28.75
C ASN A 74 -15.78 1.97 28.31
N ILE A 75 -15.03 1.10 27.64
CA ILE A 75 -15.43 -0.24 27.23
C ILE A 75 -14.78 -1.22 28.23
N PRO A 76 -15.55 -1.88 29.13
CA PRO A 76 -15.03 -2.94 29.96
C PRO A 76 -14.46 -4.07 29.08
N HIS A 77 -13.20 -4.44 29.29
CA HIS A 77 -12.55 -5.45 28.45
C HIS A 77 -11.51 -6.25 29.23
N GLY A 78 -11.23 -7.43 28.74
CA GLY A 78 -10.12 -8.27 29.19
C GLY A 78 -9.01 -8.33 28.14
N ILE A 79 -7.86 -8.88 28.53
CA ILE A 79 -6.71 -9.05 27.64
C ILE A 79 -6.30 -10.52 27.60
N ILE A 80 -6.13 -11.05 26.39
CA ILE A 80 -5.62 -12.40 26.14
C ILE A 80 -4.30 -12.29 25.38
N ALA A 81 -3.23 -12.02 26.12
CA ALA A 81 -1.88 -11.94 25.57
C ALA A 81 -0.83 -12.44 26.55
N SER A 82 0.37 -12.76 26.07
CA SER A 82 1.49 -13.15 26.93
C SER A 82 1.85 -12.01 27.88
N LYS A 83 2.12 -12.36 29.15
CA LYS A 83 2.46 -11.42 30.25
C LYS A 83 1.31 -10.49 30.70
N PHE A 84 0.08 -10.72 30.26
CA PHE A 84 -1.10 -10.05 30.79
C PHE A 84 -1.92 -11.06 31.60
N PRO A 85 -2.45 -10.67 32.77
CA PRO A 85 -3.41 -11.50 33.51
C PRO A 85 -4.69 -11.60 32.66
N GLN A 86 -5.25 -12.80 32.59
CA GLN A 86 -6.52 -13.01 31.94
C GLN A 86 -7.65 -12.53 32.84
N THR A 87 -8.51 -11.68 32.32
CA THR A 87 -9.71 -11.19 33.01
C THR A 87 -10.96 -11.59 32.24
N LYS A 88 -12.05 -11.91 32.94
CA LYS A 88 -13.34 -12.21 32.32
C LYS A 88 -14.02 -10.89 31.90
N SER A 89 -14.42 -10.77 30.67
CA SER A 89 -15.21 -9.66 30.15
C SER A 89 -15.84 -10.06 28.82
N ASN A 90 -17.00 -9.48 28.51
CA ASN A 90 -17.67 -9.70 27.21
C ASN A 90 -16.88 -9.11 26.02
N VAL A 91 -15.94 -8.20 26.26
CA VAL A 91 -15.00 -7.74 25.26
C VAL A 91 -13.61 -8.24 25.63
N GLN A 92 -12.94 -8.92 24.71
CA GLN A 92 -11.58 -9.42 24.89
C GLN A 92 -10.66 -8.89 23.79
N VAL A 93 -9.54 -8.29 24.19
CA VAL A 93 -8.47 -7.90 23.28
C VAL A 93 -7.42 -8.99 23.25
N ALA A 94 -7.17 -9.61 22.12
CA ALA A 94 -6.34 -10.79 22.04
C ALA A 94 -5.24 -10.71 20.98
N SER A 95 -4.07 -11.25 21.32
CA SER A 95 -3.03 -11.55 20.33
C SER A 95 -3.33 -12.87 19.64
N VAL A 96 -3.33 -12.86 18.30
CA VAL A 96 -3.55 -14.06 17.51
C VAL A 96 -2.54 -15.17 17.81
N GLN A 97 -1.28 -14.83 18.14
CA GLN A 97 -0.23 -15.78 18.50
C GLN A 97 -0.52 -16.47 19.83
N THR A 98 -1.17 -15.76 20.76
CA THR A 98 -1.55 -16.33 22.06
C THR A 98 -2.74 -17.27 21.90
N LEU A 99 -3.75 -16.87 21.13
CA LEU A 99 -4.97 -17.66 20.93
C LEU A 99 -4.73 -19.00 20.22
N VAL A 100 -3.79 -19.05 19.29
CA VAL A 100 -3.42 -20.32 18.65
C VAL A 100 -2.89 -21.36 19.65
N ARG A 101 -2.27 -20.89 20.73
CA ARG A 101 -1.60 -21.75 21.75
C ARG A 101 -2.42 -21.99 23.00
N ARG A 102 -3.47 -21.20 23.23
CA ARG A 102 -4.31 -21.28 24.42
C ARG A 102 -5.75 -21.65 24.07
N LYS A 103 -6.28 -22.65 24.71
CA LYS A 103 -7.73 -22.85 24.78
C LYS A 103 -8.29 -21.85 25.79
N ILE A 104 -9.27 -21.09 25.37
CA ILE A 104 -9.99 -20.14 26.22
C ILE A 104 -11.45 -20.50 26.27
N ASP A 105 -12.04 -20.33 27.44
CA ASP A 105 -13.48 -20.48 27.65
C ASP A 105 -14.18 -19.14 27.34
N PHE A 106 -14.18 -18.78 26.05
CA PHE A 106 -14.80 -17.55 25.54
C PHE A 106 -15.28 -17.80 24.13
N ILE A 107 -16.57 -17.64 23.89
CA ILE A 107 -17.19 -17.79 22.58
C ILE A 107 -17.64 -16.39 22.10
N PRO A 108 -16.96 -15.81 21.10
CA PRO A 108 -17.37 -14.52 20.55
C PRO A 108 -18.54 -14.65 19.60
N ASP A 109 -19.45 -13.68 19.64
CA ASP A 109 -20.48 -13.45 18.62
C ASP A 109 -19.91 -12.62 17.47
N VAL A 110 -18.98 -11.69 17.79
CA VAL A 110 -18.32 -10.82 16.83
C VAL A 110 -16.81 -10.85 17.03
N ILE A 111 -16.07 -11.03 15.94
CA ILE A 111 -14.62 -10.95 15.89
C ILE A 111 -14.23 -9.73 15.07
N ILE A 112 -13.48 -8.81 15.64
CA ILE A 112 -12.90 -7.66 14.96
C ILE A 112 -11.43 -7.95 14.70
N ILE A 113 -11.01 -7.89 13.44
CA ILE A 113 -9.66 -8.24 13.00
C ILE A 113 -8.94 -6.97 12.55
N ASP A 114 -7.99 -6.49 13.35
CA ASP A 114 -7.15 -5.37 12.94
C ASP A 114 -6.02 -5.85 12.01
N GLU A 115 -5.62 -4.99 11.07
CA GLU A 115 -4.69 -5.30 9.97
C GLU A 115 -5.08 -6.59 9.22
N ALA A 116 -6.35 -6.66 8.84
CA ALA A 116 -7.00 -7.85 8.29
C ALA A 116 -6.37 -8.38 6.97
N HIS A 117 -5.51 -7.59 6.31
CA HIS A 117 -4.73 -8.05 5.16
C HIS A 117 -3.75 -9.18 5.50
N HIS A 118 -3.47 -9.44 6.78
CA HIS A 118 -2.68 -10.59 7.23
C HIS A 118 -3.44 -11.92 7.23
N VAL A 119 -4.77 -11.91 7.12
CA VAL A 119 -5.59 -13.13 7.13
C VAL A 119 -5.40 -13.92 5.84
N THR A 120 -5.10 -15.22 5.97
CA THR A 120 -5.08 -16.17 4.84
C THR A 120 -5.72 -17.48 5.25
N ILE A 121 -6.10 -18.31 4.24
CA ILE A 121 -6.79 -19.58 4.47
C ILE A 121 -5.99 -20.56 5.34
N ASN A 122 -4.65 -20.52 5.31
CA ASN A 122 -3.77 -21.52 5.93
C ASN A 122 -2.74 -20.94 6.89
N ASN A 123 -3.03 -19.82 7.55
CA ASN A 123 -2.11 -19.24 8.52
C ASN A 123 -2.67 -19.28 9.96
N THR A 124 -1.93 -18.68 10.88
CA THR A 124 -2.28 -18.57 12.31
C THR A 124 -3.67 -17.94 12.51
N TRP A 125 -4.02 -16.94 11.71
CA TRP A 125 -5.31 -16.27 11.77
C TRP A 125 -6.46 -17.21 11.42
N SER A 126 -6.37 -17.93 10.32
CA SER A 126 -7.43 -18.86 9.92
C SER A 126 -7.57 -20.02 10.90
N LYS A 127 -6.49 -20.45 11.58
CA LYS A 127 -6.58 -21.46 12.63
C LYS A 127 -7.41 -20.97 13.81
N VAL A 128 -7.23 -19.72 14.22
CA VAL A 128 -8.05 -19.10 15.29
C VAL A 128 -9.49 -18.95 14.85
N LEU A 129 -9.72 -18.38 13.65
CA LEU A 129 -11.06 -18.08 13.15
C LEU A 129 -11.92 -19.34 12.91
N LYS A 130 -11.30 -20.47 12.53
CA LYS A 130 -11.97 -21.76 12.38
C LYS A 130 -12.57 -22.30 13.69
N ASN A 131 -12.09 -21.86 14.84
CA ASN A 131 -12.65 -22.24 16.14
C ASN A 131 -13.99 -21.54 16.42
N TYR A 132 -14.34 -20.49 15.66
CA TYR A 132 -15.52 -19.67 15.85
C TYR A 132 -16.34 -19.51 14.57
N PRO A 133 -16.85 -20.60 13.97
CA PRO A 133 -17.47 -20.58 12.65
C PRO A 133 -18.76 -19.76 12.59
N ASN A 134 -19.42 -19.56 13.72
CA ASN A 134 -20.68 -18.84 13.83
C ASN A 134 -20.49 -17.33 14.08
N ALA A 135 -19.29 -16.90 14.47
CA ALA A 135 -18.99 -15.50 14.75
C ALA A 135 -18.95 -14.65 13.45
N ILE A 136 -19.52 -13.45 13.53
CA ILE A 136 -19.32 -12.45 12.48
C ILE A 136 -17.91 -11.93 12.57
N SER A 137 -17.12 -12.03 11.47
CA SER A 137 -15.70 -11.67 11.45
C SER A 137 -15.47 -10.41 10.63
N VAL A 138 -15.44 -9.25 11.29
CA VAL A 138 -15.24 -7.94 10.66
C VAL A 138 -13.75 -7.66 10.52
N GLY A 139 -13.23 -7.65 9.28
CA GLY A 139 -11.87 -7.25 9.00
C GLY A 139 -11.75 -5.73 8.85
N VAL A 140 -10.66 -5.15 9.36
CA VAL A 140 -10.32 -3.73 9.19
C VAL A 140 -8.90 -3.61 8.71
N THR A 141 -8.66 -2.85 7.64
CA THR A 141 -7.32 -2.63 7.09
C THR A 141 -7.19 -1.25 6.45
N ALA A 142 -5.96 -0.76 6.31
CA ALA A 142 -5.68 0.43 5.51
C ALA A 142 -5.55 0.11 4.02
N THR A 143 -5.12 -1.10 3.70
CA THR A 143 -4.83 -1.55 2.34
C THR A 143 -5.24 -3.01 2.20
N PRO A 144 -6.22 -3.34 1.37
CA PRO A 144 -6.68 -4.71 1.18
C PRO A 144 -5.81 -5.47 0.17
N GLU A 145 -4.52 -5.18 0.14
CA GLU A 145 -3.56 -5.85 -0.73
C GLU A 145 -2.56 -6.66 0.08
N ARG A 146 -2.17 -7.78 -0.48
CA ARG A 146 -1.16 -8.68 0.08
C ARG A 146 0.08 -8.70 -0.81
N LEU A 147 1.25 -8.71 -0.18
CA LEU A 147 2.53 -8.81 -0.88
C LEU A 147 2.67 -10.11 -1.70
N ASP A 148 2.12 -11.23 -1.18
CA ASP A 148 2.15 -12.52 -1.85
C ASP A 148 1.13 -12.63 -3.01
N GLY A 149 0.37 -11.56 -3.28
CA GLY A 149 -0.61 -11.47 -4.37
C GLY A 149 -1.83 -12.37 -4.20
N LYS A 150 -2.00 -13.03 -3.04
CA LYS A 150 -3.18 -13.88 -2.81
C LYS A 150 -4.42 -13.04 -2.53
N PRO A 151 -5.58 -13.43 -3.07
CA PRO A 151 -6.81 -12.68 -2.90
C PRO A 151 -7.33 -12.75 -1.46
N LEU A 152 -7.81 -11.62 -0.94
CA LEU A 152 -8.49 -11.57 0.36
C LEU A 152 -9.91 -12.13 0.29
N GLY A 153 -10.53 -12.17 -0.89
CA GLY A 153 -11.84 -12.79 -1.13
C GLY A 153 -11.87 -14.31 -0.91
N ALA A 154 -10.73 -14.94 -0.70
CA ALA A 154 -10.69 -16.31 -0.20
C ALA A 154 -11.23 -16.44 1.24
N PHE A 155 -11.24 -15.35 2.00
CA PHE A 155 -11.75 -15.31 3.37
C PHE A 155 -12.89 -14.30 3.55
N PHE A 156 -12.74 -13.06 3.06
CA PHE A 156 -13.75 -12.01 3.19
C PHE A 156 -14.77 -12.09 2.06
N GLU A 157 -16.02 -11.77 2.37
CA GLU A 157 -17.20 -11.90 1.46
C GLU A 157 -17.54 -10.57 0.79
N SER A 158 -17.36 -9.46 1.48
CA SER A 158 -17.64 -8.12 0.99
C SER A 158 -16.49 -7.16 1.27
N LEU A 159 -16.43 -6.06 0.50
CA LEU A 159 -15.44 -5.01 0.62
C LEU A 159 -16.15 -3.66 0.75
N LEU A 160 -16.01 -3.05 1.92
CA LEU A 160 -16.56 -1.73 2.21
C LEU A 160 -15.41 -0.73 2.21
N VAL A 161 -15.39 0.16 1.23
CA VAL A 161 -14.31 1.16 1.07
C VAL A 161 -14.82 2.50 1.58
N GLY A 162 -14.22 2.97 2.67
CA GLY A 162 -14.58 4.26 3.25
C GLY A 162 -13.89 5.44 2.55
N VAL A 163 -13.83 6.55 3.26
CA VAL A 163 -13.29 7.83 2.80
C VAL A 163 -11.85 7.71 2.27
N SER A 164 -11.53 8.45 1.21
CA SER A 164 -10.18 8.54 0.64
C SER A 164 -9.25 9.46 1.46
N ILE A 165 -7.92 9.29 1.28
CA ILE A 165 -6.94 10.21 1.88
C ILE A 165 -7.16 11.65 1.39
N LYS A 166 -7.48 11.83 0.11
CA LYS A 166 -7.76 13.11 -0.50
C LYS A 166 -8.91 13.85 0.17
N GLU A 167 -10.01 13.15 0.45
CA GLU A 167 -11.15 13.70 1.17
C GLU A 167 -10.79 14.04 2.61
N LEU A 168 -10.06 13.16 3.32
CA LEU A 168 -9.60 13.42 4.69
C LEU A 168 -8.67 14.64 4.77
N VAL A 169 -7.83 14.89 3.78
CA VAL A 169 -6.99 16.09 3.69
C VAL A 169 -7.85 17.33 3.43
N LYS A 170 -8.81 17.24 2.49
CA LYS A 170 -9.75 18.32 2.19
C LYS A 170 -10.55 18.75 3.42
N ASP A 171 -11.00 17.80 4.21
CA ASP A 171 -11.82 18.02 5.41
C ASP A 171 -10.97 18.32 6.67
N GLY A 172 -9.64 18.42 6.54
CA GLY A 172 -8.72 18.72 7.64
C GLY A 172 -8.50 17.59 8.65
N TYR A 173 -8.93 16.38 8.33
CA TYR A 173 -8.68 15.20 9.16
C TYR A 173 -7.31 14.56 8.94
N LEU A 174 -6.65 14.90 7.85
CA LEU A 174 -5.25 14.62 7.58
C LEU A 174 -4.54 15.90 7.12
N ALA A 175 -3.24 15.98 7.35
CA ALA A 175 -2.43 17.10 6.89
C ALA A 175 -2.22 17.03 5.36
N PRO A 176 -2.22 18.18 4.65
CA PRO A 176 -1.71 18.25 3.30
C PRO A 176 -0.23 17.84 3.27
N HIS A 177 0.24 17.38 2.10
CA HIS A 177 1.61 16.90 1.98
C HIS A 177 2.28 17.37 0.70
N ILE A 178 3.61 17.46 0.77
CA ILE A 178 4.49 17.74 -0.37
C ILE A 178 5.49 16.61 -0.47
N VAL A 179 5.75 16.14 -1.68
CA VAL A 179 6.75 15.11 -1.96
C VAL A 179 7.93 15.75 -2.67
N PHE A 180 9.13 15.49 -2.15
CA PHE A 180 10.38 15.80 -2.82
C PHE A 180 11.07 14.47 -3.15
N ALA A 181 11.36 14.24 -4.43
CA ALA A 181 12.07 13.05 -4.89
C ALA A 181 13.35 13.48 -5.62
N ALA A 182 14.48 13.05 -5.11
CA ALA A 182 15.73 13.18 -5.85
C ALA A 182 15.74 12.23 -7.06
N PRO A 183 16.51 12.54 -8.13
CA PRO A 183 16.72 11.57 -9.20
C PRO A 183 17.21 10.26 -8.62
N ASN A 184 16.46 9.19 -8.85
CA ASN A 184 16.77 7.89 -8.26
C ASN A 184 17.87 7.19 -9.07
N ASN A 185 19.07 7.13 -8.52
CA ASN A 185 20.22 6.43 -9.11
C ASN A 185 20.36 4.99 -8.57
N LEU A 186 19.37 4.49 -7.80
CA LEU A 186 19.44 3.19 -7.19
C LEU A 186 19.06 2.09 -8.19
N ASP A 187 20.05 1.31 -8.64
CA ASP A 187 19.80 0.15 -9.50
C ASP A 187 19.33 -1.06 -8.68
N LEU A 188 18.03 -1.32 -8.73
CA LEU A 188 17.37 -2.43 -8.07
C LEU A 188 17.20 -3.68 -8.95
N THR A 189 17.71 -3.69 -10.18
CA THR A 189 17.50 -4.77 -11.16
C THR A 189 18.07 -6.11 -10.68
N LYS A 190 19.16 -6.08 -9.92
CA LYS A 190 19.86 -7.27 -9.37
C LYS A 190 19.38 -7.65 -7.96
N VAL A 191 18.43 -6.93 -7.38
CA VAL A 191 17.90 -7.23 -6.04
C VAL A 191 16.84 -8.31 -6.15
N ARG A 192 17.06 -9.43 -5.47
CA ARG A 192 16.11 -10.55 -5.43
C ARG A 192 14.81 -10.14 -4.74
N SER A 193 13.73 -10.83 -5.09
CA SER A 193 12.43 -10.65 -4.42
C SER A 193 12.08 -11.87 -3.59
N ILE A 194 11.68 -11.66 -2.33
CA ILE A 194 11.23 -12.71 -1.41
C ILE A 194 9.86 -12.30 -0.84
N GLY A 195 8.89 -13.20 -0.91
CA GLY A 195 7.54 -12.91 -0.37
C GLY A 195 6.80 -11.75 -1.04
N GLY A 196 7.23 -11.34 -2.25
CA GLY A 196 6.60 -10.24 -3.01
C GLY A 196 7.26 -8.87 -2.80
N ASP A 197 8.21 -8.73 -1.89
CA ASP A 197 9.04 -7.53 -1.70
C ASP A 197 10.51 -7.82 -2.00
N TYR A 198 11.36 -6.81 -1.95
CA TYR A 198 12.80 -6.95 -2.11
C TYR A 198 13.44 -7.72 -0.95
N ASN A 199 14.47 -8.51 -1.24
CA ASN A 199 15.29 -9.14 -0.21
C ASN A 199 16.02 -8.09 0.63
N GLN A 200 15.86 -8.14 1.95
CA GLN A 200 16.37 -7.12 2.86
C GLN A 200 17.90 -7.04 2.86
N LYS A 201 18.61 -8.17 2.77
CA LYS A 201 20.08 -8.19 2.74
C LYS A 201 20.64 -7.56 1.47
N ASP A 202 20.07 -7.95 0.31
CA ASP A 202 20.48 -7.40 -0.98
C ASP A 202 20.22 -5.88 -1.04
N LEU A 203 19.09 -5.41 -0.45
CA LEU A 203 18.77 -3.97 -0.35
C LEU A 203 19.75 -3.22 0.56
N GLU A 204 20.12 -3.79 1.71
CA GLU A 204 21.06 -3.16 2.64
C GLU A 204 22.37 -2.84 1.95
N GLU A 205 22.95 -3.82 1.26
CA GLU A 205 24.20 -3.63 0.53
C GLU A 205 24.09 -2.52 -0.53
N LYS A 206 22.99 -2.51 -1.29
CA LYS A 206 22.76 -1.51 -2.34
C LYS A 206 22.52 -0.11 -1.80
N THR A 207 21.71 0.03 -0.74
CA THR A 207 21.35 1.34 -0.18
C THR A 207 22.52 1.98 0.56
N ILE A 208 23.38 1.19 1.24
CA ILE A 208 24.59 1.71 1.88
C ILE A 208 25.62 2.11 0.81
N ALA A 209 25.82 1.28 -0.23
CA ALA A 209 26.80 1.56 -1.29
C ALA A 209 26.43 2.79 -2.15
N ALA A 210 25.16 3.09 -2.33
CA ALA A 210 24.71 4.21 -3.16
C ALA A 210 24.75 5.60 -2.48
N ASP A 211 25.27 5.68 -1.24
CA ASP A 211 25.34 6.90 -0.41
C ASP A 211 24.03 7.73 -0.32
N ILE A 212 22.90 7.04 -0.43
CA ILE A 212 21.56 7.66 -0.34
C ILE A 212 21.40 8.47 0.95
N VAL A 213 22.11 8.08 2.00
CA VAL A 213 22.03 8.71 3.32
C VAL A 213 22.66 10.10 3.32
N GLY A 214 23.73 10.33 2.54
CA GLY A 214 24.35 11.66 2.41
C GLY A 214 23.37 12.65 1.78
N ASP A 215 22.73 12.25 0.71
CA ASP A 215 21.68 13.04 0.04
C ASP A 215 20.47 13.30 0.96
N ALA A 216 20.13 12.31 1.81
CA ALA A 216 19.01 12.45 2.75
C ALA A 216 19.23 13.57 3.78
N VAL A 217 20.46 13.68 4.32
CA VAL A 217 20.82 14.76 5.26
C VAL A 217 20.75 16.12 4.57
N GLN A 218 21.27 16.23 3.35
CA GLN A 218 21.25 17.48 2.59
C GLN A 218 19.81 17.92 2.23
N MET A 219 18.98 16.96 1.77
CA MET A 219 17.59 17.25 1.43
C MET A 219 16.76 17.58 2.66
N TYR A 220 17.00 16.93 3.79
CA TYR A 220 16.38 17.28 5.07
C TYR A 220 16.75 18.69 5.48
N LYS A 221 18.03 19.06 5.47
CA LYS A 221 18.49 20.42 5.75
C LYS A 221 17.85 21.48 4.84
N LYS A 222 17.68 21.15 3.56
CA LYS A 222 17.13 22.09 2.56
C LYS A 222 15.63 22.30 2.67
N HIS A 223 14.86 21.25 2.97
CA HIS A 223 13.40 21.26 2.85
C HIS A 223 12.65 21.09 4.16
N ALA A 224 13.32 20.65 5.22
CA ALA A 224 12.68 20.24 6.46
C ALA A 224 13.55 20.48 7.71
N ASP A 225 14.44 21.46 7.65
CA ASP A 225 15.44 21.71 8.69
C ASP A 225 14.81 21.81 10.08
N HIS A 226 15.34 21.06 11.04
CA HIS A 226 14.87 20.94 12.42
C HIS A 226 13.42 20.50 12.63
N LEU A 227 12.69 20.07 11.58
CA LEU A 227 11.36 19.50 11.73
C LEU A 227 11.42 18.04 12.21
N PRO A 228 10.52 17.60 13.11
CA PRO A 228 10.51 16.24 13.61
C PRO A 228 10.29 15.24 12.47
N ALA A 229 11.27 14.33 12.28
CA ALA A 229 11.37 13.43 11.14
C ALA A 229 11.46 11.96 11.54
N ILE A 230 10.95 11.09 10.66
CA ILE A 230 11.22 9.65 10.69
C ILE A 230 11.94 9.24 9.41
N ALA A 231 13.11 8.63 9.55
CA ALA A 231 13.81 7.96 8.46
C ALA A 231 13.48 6.46 8.46
N PHE A 232 12.87 5.99 7.38
CA PHE A 232 12.48 4.60 7.19
C PHE A 232 13.61 3.82 6.53
N CYS A 233 14.36 3.08 7.32
CA CYS A 233 15.57 2.38 6.90
C CYS A 233 15.31 0.91 6.54
N VAL A 234 16.19 0.32 5.73
CA VAL A 234 16.11 -1.08 5.26
C VAL A 234 16.41 -2.06 6.39
N SER A 235 17.44 -1.77 7.20
CA SER A 235 17.95 -2.65 8.26
C SER A 235 18.37 -1.84 9.48
N VAL A 236 18.69 -2.52 10.58
CA VAL A 236 19.21 -1.88 11.79
C VAL A 236 20.54 -1.20 11.48
N LYS A 237 21.45 -1.88 10.79
CA LYS A 237 22.73 -1.32 10.36
C LYS A 237 22.56 -0.06 9.50
N HIS A 238 21.59 -0.09 8.56
CA HIS A 238 21.28 1.10 7.75
C HIS A 238 20.73 2.24 8.63
N ALA A 239 19.91 1.94 9.64
CA ALA A 239 19.42 2.94 10.58
C ALA A 239 20.53 3.55 11.45
N GLU A 240 21.50 2.74 11.89
CA GLU A 240 22.69 3.21 12.63
C GLU A 240 23.55 4.15 11.78
N VAL A 241 23.89 3.74 10.55
CA VAL A 241 24.64 4.58 9.61
C VAL A 241 23.90 5.89 9.32
N THR A 242 22.58 5.84 9.15
CA THR A 242 21.75 7.01 8.93
C THR A 242 21.78 7.93 10.14
N CYS A 243 21.58 7.39 11.33
CA CYS A 243 21.62 8.14 12.59
C CYS A 243 22.98 8.84 12.77
N ASP A 244 24.08 8.13 12.56
CA ASP A 244 25.44 8.68 12.68
C ASP A 244 25.69 9.86 11.73
N LYS A 245 25.20 9.78 10.49
CA LYS A 245 25.32 10.89 9.52
C LYS A 245 24.51 12.11 9.95
N PHE A 246 23.28 11.92 10.47
CA PHE A 246 22.48 13.02 11.02
C PHE A 246 23.16 13.65 12.25
N VAL A 247 23.69 12.84 13.17
CA VAL A 247 24.42 13.32 14.35
C VAL A 247 25.68 14.10 13.95
N LYS A 248 26.45 13.59 12.98
CA LYS A 248 27.64 14.32 12.44
C LYS A 248 27.27 15.63 11.77
N ALA A 249 26.06 15.75 11.23
CA ALA A 249 25.54 16.98 10.65
C ALA A 249 24.96 17.95 11.71
N GLY A 250 24.99 17.59 12.99
CA GLY A 250 24.55 18.44 14.12
C GLY A 250 23.10 18.23 14.57
N TYR A 251 22.38 17.23 14.03
CA TYR A 251 21.01 16.93 14.40
C TYR A 251 20.91 15.94 15.57
N LYS A 252 19.86 16.06 16.39
CA LYS A 252 19.57 15.11 17.47
C LYS A 252 18.88 13.89 16.89
N ALA A 253 19.64 12.87 16.47
CA ALA A 253 19.11 11.65 15.90
C ALA A 253 19.20 10.47 16.86
N LYS A 254 18.24 9.54 16.78
CA LYS A 254 18.23 8.25 17.52
C LYS A 254 17.74 7.12 16.64
N VAL A 255 18.29 5.92 16.88
CA VAL A 255 17.82 4.68 16.27
C VAL A 255 16.68 4.09 17.10
N VAL A 256 15.68 3.53 16.42
CA VAL A 256 14.63 2.70 17.05
C VAL A 256 14.52 1.38 16.29
N GLU A 257 14.72 0.28 17.01
CA GLU A 257 14.73 -1.06 16.44
C GLU A 257 14.09 -2.11 17.37
N GLY A 258 13.86 -3.36 16.86
CA GLY A 258 13.03 -4.39 17.51
C GLY A 258 13.58 -4.96 18.80
N SER A 259 14.90 -4.98 18.97
CA SER A 259 15.54 -5.54 20.16
C SER A 259 15.53 -4.60 21.36
N MET A 260 15.25 -3.30 21.15
CA MET A 260 15.17 -2.31 22.22
C MET A 260 14.09 -2.65 23.24
N SER A 261 14.37 -2.30 24.51
CA SER A 261 13.34 -2.37 25.56
C SER A 261 12.13 -1.48 25.20
N SER A 262 10.94 -1.85 25.63
CA SER A 262 9.74 -1.01 25.40
C SER A 262 9.93 0.40 25.98
N LYS A 263 10.59 0.52 27.13
CA LYS A 263 10.85 1.80 27.81
C LYS A 263 11.77 2.70 26.98
N ASP A 264 12.89 2.16 26.48
CA ASP A 264 13.85 2.95 25.67
C ASP A 264 13.22 3.39 24.35
N ARG A 265 12.42 2.51 23.75
CA ARG A 265 11.66 2.80 22.53
C ARG A 265 10.66 3.91 22.75
N ASP A 266 9.83 3.82 23.80
CA ASP A 266 8.84 4.83 24.15
C ASP A 266 9.52 6.17 24.46
N THR A 267 10.67 6.16 25.13
CA THR A 267 11.48 7.37 25.38
C THR A 267 12.00 7.99 24.09
N ALA A 268 12.51 7.19 23.14
CA ALA A 268 13.00 7.71 21.88
C ALA A 268 11.86 8.29 21.01
N ILE A 269 10.69 7.65 21.02
CA ILE A 269 9.51 8.14 20.32
C ILE A 269 8.98 9.42 20.95
N GLN A 270 8.91 9.49 22.28
CA GLN A 270 8.49 10.69 23.00
C GLN A 270 9.44 11.85 22.75
N GLY A 271 10.74 11.55 22.53
CA GLY A 271 11.74 12.55 22.18
C GLY A 271 11.43 13.37 20.91
N LEU A 272 10.66 12.80 19.96
CA LEU A 272 10.14 13.59 18.82
C LEU A 272 9.09 14.63 19.24
N ALA A 273 8.33 14.33 20.29
CA ALA A 273 7.27 15.24 20.78
C ALA A 273 7.83 16.37 21.62
N ASP A 274 8.86 16.10 22.43
CA ASP A 274 9.48 17.10 23.33
C ASP A 274 10.69 17.82 22.71
N GLY A 275 11.10 17.45 21.48
CA GLY A 275 12.22 18.06 20.75
C GLY A 275 13.61 17.59 21.22
N SER A 276 13.69 16.59 22.10
CA SER A 276 14.98 15.97 22.47
C SER A 276 15.52 15.05 21.36
N VAL A 277 14.67 14.67 20.39
CA VAL A 277 15.01 13.96 19.15
C VAL A 277 14.40 14.71 17.98
N GLU A 278 15.18 14.98 16.94
CA GLU A 278 14.73 15.61 15.69
C GLU A 278 14.51 14.55 14.60
N VAL A 279 15.38 13.55 14.53
CA VAL A 279 15.31 12.49 13.50
C VAL A 279 15.31 11.12 14.17
N LEU A 280 14.24 10.36 13.95
CA LEU A 280 14.11 9.00 14.43
C LEU A 280 14.43 8.02 13.29
N CYS A 281 15.57 7.32 13.34
CA CYS A 281 15.97 6.33 12.35
C CYS A 281 15.35 4.98 12.71
N SER A 282 14.42 4.49 11.89
CA SER A 282 13.61 3.30 12.22
C SER A 282 13.77 2.17 11.21
N CYS A 283 13.94 0.95 11.73
CA CYS A 283 13.85 -0.28 10.96
C CYS A 283 12.62 -1.09 11.42
N ASN A 284 11.61 -1.23 10.54
CA ASN A 284 10.41 -2.08 10.69
C ASN A 284 9.47 -1.83 11.90
N ILE A 285 9.79 -0.94 12.82
CA ILE A 285 8.99 -0.77 14.06
C ILE A 285 7.91 0.29 13.88
N VAL A 286 8.22 1.32 13.15
CA VAL A 286 7.34 2.48 12.97
C VAL A 286 6.30 2.26 11.87
N SER A 287 6.40 1.14 11.13
CA SER A 287 5.48 0.84 10.03
C SER A 287 4.09 0.38 10.46
N GLU A 288 3.96 -0.34 11.59
CA GLU A 288 2.67 -0.87 12.06
C GLU A 288 2.44 -0.55 13.54
N GLY A 289 1.29 0.03 13.85
CA GLY A 289 0.74 0.09 15.22
C GLY A 289 1.35 1.11 16.18
N THR A 290 2.48 1.74 15.90
CA THR A 290 3.09 2.70 16.82
C THR A 290 2.43 4.07 16.70
N ASP A 291 1.95 4.62 17.81
CA ASP A 291 1.45 6.01 17.86
C ASP A 291 2.63 6.94 18.02
N ILE A 292 2.96 7.71 16.97
CA ILE A 292 4.07 8.66 17.00
C ILE A 292 3.48 10.05 16.92
N PRO A 293 3.60 10.83 17.98
CA PRO A 293 3.14 12.21 17.97
C PRO A 293 4.07 13.08 17.13
N ASN A 294 3.51 14.16 16.58
CA ASN A 294 4.23 15.32 16.06
C ASN A 294 5.24 15.12 14.94
N VAL A 295 5.14 14.06 14.12
CA VAL A 295 6.04 13.88 12.98
C VAL A 295 5.57 14.70 11.79
N ALA A 296 6.46 15.54 11.26
CA ALA A 296 6.19 16.38 10.08
C ALA A 296 6.85 15.81 8.81
N VAL A 297 7.94 15.05 8.94
CA VAL A 297 8.77 14.62 7.82
C VAL A 297 8.92 13.11 7.79
N GLY A 298 8.73 12.53 6.61
CA GLY A 298 9.05 11.12 6.32
C GLY A 298 10.19 11.03 5.33
N ILE A 299 11.33 10.47 5.74
CA ILE A 299 12.49 10.25 4.90
C ILE A 299 12.46 8.78 4.45
N LEU A 300 12.14 8.55 3.18
CA LEU A 300 12.02 7.20 2.63
C LEU A 300 13.38 6.74 2.10
N LEU A 301 14.00 5.84 2.85
CA LEU A 301 15.30 5.23 2.53
C LEU A 301 15.18 3.72 2.26
N ARG A 302 13.97 3.18 2.30
CA ARG A 302 13.65 1.79 2.02
C ARG A 302 12.83 1.66 0.76
N PRO A 303 13.40 1.20 -0.35
CA PRO A 303 12.62 0.79 -1.51
C PRO A 303 11.70 -0.37 -1.15
N THR A 304 10.47 -0.35 -1.66
CA THR A 304 9.52 -1.44 -1.45
C THR A 304 8.62 -1.66 -2.66
N LYS A 305 8.23 -2.90 -2.90
CA LYS A 305 7.18 -3.28 -3.85
C LYS A 305 5.80 -3.29 -3.19
N SER A 306 5.74 -3.03 -1.88
CA SER A 306 4.52 -3.05 -1.07
C SER A 306 3.85 -1.69 -1.06
N THR A 307 2.73 -1.55 -1.77
CA THR A 307 1.85 -0.38 -1.66
C THR A 307 1.41 -0.16 -0.21
N SER A 308 1.12 -1.26 0.51
CA SER A 308 0.70 -1.22 1.92
C SER A 308 1.78 -0.60 2.81
N LEU A 309 3.04 -1.06 2.69
CA LEU A 309 4.15 -0.52 3.48
C LEU A 309 4.39 0.96 3.18
N TYR A 310 4.41 1.34 1.89
CA TYR A 310 4.55 2.73 1.47
C TYR A 310 3.44 3.61 2.06
N MET A 311 2.17 3.22 1.92
CA MET A 311 1.04 3.96 2.46
C MET A 311 1.04 4.04 4.00
N GLN A 312 1.51 3.00 4.68
CA GLN A 312 1.68 3.02 6.13
C GLN A 312 2.78 3.99 6.57
N GLN A 313 3.94 4.00 5.90
CA GLN A 313 5.04 4.91 6.18
C GLN A 313 4.61 6.38 6.01
N VAL A 314 4.07 6.73 4.85
CA VAL A 314 3.59 8.09 4.59
C VAL A 314 2.40 8.45 5.49
N GLY A 315 1.49 7.52 5.74
CA GLY A 315 0.35 7.73 6.62
C GLY A 315 0.71 8.15 8.06
N ARG A 316 1.94 7.83 8.53
CA ARG A 316 2.42 8.25 9.85
C ARG A 316 2.60 9.76 9.95
N ILE A 317 3.04 10.38 8.89
CA ILE A 317 3.32 11.81 8.87
C ILE A 317 2.09 12.66 8.52
N LEU A 318 1.02 12.06 8.00
CA LEU A 318 -0.20 12.79 7.62
C LEU A 318 -1.11 13.16 8.80
N ARG A 319 -0.76 12.82 10.05
CA ARG A 319 -1.59 13.21 11.20
C ARG A 319 -1.73 14.71 11.29
N PRO A 320 -2.96 15.23 11.47
CA PRO A 320 -3.21 16.66 11.42
C PRO A 320 -2.63 17.36 12.65
N GLN A 321 -2.12 18.55 12.41
CA GLN A 321 -1.73 19.53 13.43
C GLN A 321 -2.03 20.92 12.88
N PRO A 322 -2.22 21.95 13.71
CA PRO A 322 -2.41 23.30 13.23
C PRO A 322 -1.28 23.72 12.28
N ASN A 323 -1.64 24.22 11.12
CA ASN A 323 -0.72 24.75 10.09
C ASN A 323 0.35 23.77 9.58
N LYS A 324 0.17 22.46 9.80
CA LYS A 324 1.12 21.45 9.35
C LYS A 324 0.93 21.11 7.87
N THR A 325 2.03 21.13 7.14
CA THR A 325 2.19 20.44 5.85
C THR A 325 3.20 19.31 6.03
N ALA A 326 2.79 18.07 5.76
CA ALA A 326 3.69 16.92 5.84
C ALA A 326 4.68 16.93 4.66
N ILE A 327 5.93 16.57 4.92
CA ILE A 327 6.98 16.54 3.91
C ILE A 327 7.45 15.10 3.73
N VAL A 328 7.40 14.60 2.49
CA VAL A 328 7.96 13.30 2.11
C VAL A 328 9.25 13.55 1.34
N LEU A 329 10.37 13.05 1.87
CA LEU A 329 11.66 13.03 1.18
C LEU A 329 11.88 11.61 0.63
N ASP A 330 11.58 11.41 -0.64
CA ASP A 330 11.66 10.11 -1.30
C ASP A 330 12.99 9.93 -2.03
N HIS A 331 13.92 9.22 -1.39
CA HIS A 331 15.26 8.94 -1.92
C HIS A 331 15.34 7.64 -2.72
N VAL A 332 14.26 6.88 -2.79
CA VAL A 332 14.27 5.51 -3.32
C VAL A 332 13.23 5.26 -4.41
N GLY A 333 12.50 6.30 -4.83
CA GLY A 333 11.53 6.23 -5.92
C GLY A 333 10.23 5.50 -5.58
N ASN A 334 9.87 5.39 -4.30
CA ASN A 334 8.61 4.76 -3.90
C ASN A 334 7.39 5.50 -4.48
N THR A 335 7.44 6.83 -4.60
CA THR A 335 6.37 7.64 -5.19
C THR A 335 6.25 7.40 -6.70
N GLU A 336 7.35 7.14 -7.39
CA GLU A 336 7.32 6.79 -8.82
C GLU A 336 6.72 5.39 -9.02
N GLU A 337 7.04 4.45 -8.14
CA GLU A 337 6.53 3.06 -8.21
C GLU A 337 5.06 2.96 -7.83
N HIS A 338 4.64 3.63 -6.75
CA HIS A 338 3.31 3.47 -6.16
C HIS A 338 2.34 4.60 -6.46
N GLY A 339 2.78 5.73 -7.02
CA GLY A 339 2.01 6.97 -7.11
C GLY A 339 1.95 7.74 -5.79
N PHE A 340 1.18 8.82 -5.75
CA PHE A 340 0.97 9.58 -4.52
C PHE A 340 0.10 8.81 -3.53
N VAL A 341 0.29 9.08 -2.25
CA VAL A 341 -0.47 8.40 -1.18
C VAL A 341 -1.97 8.70 -1.24
N ASP A 342 -2.34 9.88 -1.76
CA ASP A 342 -3.71 10.36 -1.93
C ASP A 342 -4.31 10.09 -3.32
N ASP A 343 -3.61 9.34 -4.17
CA ASP A 343 -4.17 8.89 -5.44
C ASP A 343 -5.34 7.91 -5.19
N ASP A 344 -6.39 8.07 -6.00
CA ASP A 344 -7.54 7.17 -5.98
C ASP A 344 -7.10 5.76 -6.37
N ARG A 345 -7.48 4.78 -5.56
CA ARG A 345 -7.13 3.37 -5.74
C ARG A 345 -8.39 2.53 -5.83
N LEU A 346 -8.47 1.71 -6.86
CA LEU A 346 -9.54 0.73 -7.01
C LEU A 346 -9.16 -0.54 -6.24
N TRP A 347 -9.80 -0.71 -5.10
CA TRP A 347 -9.62 -1.90 -4.27
C TRP A 347 -10.60 -3.00 -4.68
N ASN A 348 -10.18 -4.27 -4.61
CA ASN A 348 -11.05 -5.42 -4.80
C ASN A 348 -10.57 -6.62 -3.98
N LEU A 349 -11.47 -7.55 -3.69
CA LEU A 349 -11.17 -8.77 -2.94
C LEU A 349 -10.48 -9.86 -3.78
N HIS A 350 -10.62 -9.80 -5.09
CA HIS A 350 -10.19 -10.84 -6.02
C HIS A 350 -8.82 -10.56 -6.62
N ASN A 351 -8.02 -9.71 -5.97
CA ASN A 351 -6.71 -9.32 -6.45
C ASN A 351 -5.87 -10.55 -6.86
N ASN A 352 -6.18 -11.02 -8.06
CA ASN A 352 -5.05 -11.33 -8.90
C ASN A 352 -4.33 -9.99 -9.05
N ARG A 353 -3.09 -9.85 -8.60
CA ARG A 353 -2.17 -8.92 -9.21
C ARG A 353 -2.31 -9.22 -10.71
N GLN A 354 -3.31 -8.62 -11.34
CA GLN A 354 -3.27 -8.51 -12.77
C GLN A 354 -1.88 -7.95 -12.96
N LYS A 355 -1.02 -8.73 -13.61
CA LYS A 355 0.20 -8.20 -14.17
C LYS A 355 -0.27 -6.87 -14.71
N ARG A 356 0.04 -5.76 -14.00
CA ARG A 356 -0.23 -4.43 -14.53
C ARG A 356 0.32 -4.56 -15.91
N LYS A 357 -0.57 -4.64 -16.91
CA LYS A 357 -0.13 -4.69 -18.30
C LYS A 357 0.83 -3.53 -18.35
N LYS A 358 2.03 -3.74 -18.83
CA LYS A 358 3.09 -2.71 -18.91
C LYS A 358 2.59 -1.37 -19.45
N ASP A 359 1.36 -1.34 -19.94
CA ASP A 359 0.64 -0.23 -20.58
C ASP A 359 -0.50 0.39 -19.73
N GLU A 360 -0.87 -0.15 -18.55
CA GLU A 360 -1.72 0.63 -17.65
C GLU A 360 -0.89 1.81 -17.18
N LYS A 361 -1.31 3.00 -17.64
CA LYS A 361 -0.71 4.32 -17.43
C LYS A 361 -0.05 4.39 -16.06
N LYS A 362 1.28 4.19 -15.99
CA LYS A 362 2.06 4.60 -14.82
C LYS A 362 1.57 5.98 -14.47
N ILE A 363 1.16 6.18 -13.23
CA ILE A 363 0.79 7.52 -12.77
C ILE A 363 2.01 8.38 -13.07
N ARG A 364 1.87 9.28 -14.06
CA ARG A 364 3.01 10.09 -14.47
C ARG A 364 3.27 11.08 -13.36
N VAL A 365 4.34 10.86 -12.63
CA VAL A 365 4.89 11.84 -11.69
C VAL A 365 5.88 12.72 -12.43
N GLN A 366 5.95 13.98 -12.06
CA GLN A 366 6.86 14.97 -12.61
C GLN A 366 7.65 15.61 -11.49
N THR A 367 8.97 15.61 -11.60
CA THR A 367 9.86 16.21 -10.61
C THR A 367 10.43 17.52 -11.14
N CYS A 368 10.34 18.57 -10.36
CA CYS A 368 10.93 19.86 -10.66
C CYS A 368 12.46 19.80 -10.60
N LYS A 369 13.14 20.26 -11.65
CA LYS A 369 14.61 20.27 -11.71
C LYS A 369 15.26 21.29 -10.77
N VAL A 370 14.49 22.25 -10.23
CA VAL A 370 15.01 23.32 -9.36
C VAL A 370 14.87 22.98 -7.88
N CYS A 371 13.64 22.61 -7.45
CA CYS A 371 13.38 22.35 -6.04
C CYS A 371 13.15 20.86 -5.72
N PHE A 372 13.17 19.98 -6.72
CA PHE A 372 12.92 18.54 -6.60
C PHE A 372 11.53 18.16 -6.08
N ALA A 373 10.59 19.11 -5.98
CA ALA A 373 9.21 18.79 -5.69
C ALA A 373 8.63 17.88 -6.78
N THR A 374 7.95 16.81 -6.34
CA THR A 374 7.32 15.81 -7.22
C THR A 374 5.81 16.00 -7.15
N PHE A 375 5.17 16.08 -8.30
CA PHE A 375 3.74 16.38 -8.44
C PHE A 375 3.17 15.78 -9.72
N LYS A 376 1.85 15.82 -9.88
CA LYS A 376 1.17 15.40 -11.12
C LYS A 376 1.57 16.35 -12.26
N PRO A 377 1.70 15.87 -13.54
CA PRO A 377 2.18 16.69 -14.64
C PRO A 377 1.46 18.04 -14.72
N ALA A 378 2.24 19.11 -14.66
CA ALA A 378 1.76 20.49 -14.70
C ALA A 378 2.75 21.37 -15.48
N LYS A 379 2.27 22.52 -16.01
CA LYS A 379 3.12 23.48 -16.75
C LYS A 379 4.06 24.28 -15.84
N LYS A 380 3.72 24.38 -14.55
CA LYS A 380 4.52 25.09 -13.53
C LYS A 380 4.63 24.25 -12.26
N CYS A 381 5.77 24.32 -11.60
CA CYS A 381 5.95 23.69 -10.31
C CYS A 381 5.03 24.36 -9.27
N PRO A 382 4.19 23.59 -8.55
CA PRO A 382 3.28 24.17 -7.56
C PRO A 382 4.01 24.69 -6.30
N VAL A 383 5.29 24.30 -6.10
CA VAL A 383 6.08 24.67 -4.92
C VAL A 383 6.93 25.92 -5.18
N CYS A 384 7.73 25.93 -6.27
CA CYS A 384 8.66 27.04 -6.55
C CYS A 384 8.28 27.89 -7.76
N GLY A 385 7.18 27.60 -8.47
CA GLY A 385 6.72 28.35 -9.62
C GLY A 385 7.54 28.16 -10.90
N HIS A 386 8.62 27.36 -10.86
CA HIS A 386 9.47 27.12 -12.03
C HIS A 386 8.64 26.58 -13.20
N GLN A 387 8.83 27.19 -14.40
CA GLN A 387 8.18 26.72 -15.62
C GLN A 387 8.82 25.43 -16.10
N ILE A 388 7.98 24.42 -16.35
CA ILE A 388 8.43 23.13 -16.82
C ILE A 388 8.30 23.08 -18.33
N ILE A 389 9.43 23.21 -18.99
CA ILE A 389 9.51 23.09 -20.44
C ILE A 389 9.52 21.59 -20.76
N PRO A 390 8.52 21.07 -21.50
CA PRO A 390 8.57 19.69 -21.96
C PRO A 390 9.85 19.50 -22.80
N THR A 391 10.73 18.63 -22.36
CA THR A 391 11.84 18.18 -23.21
C THR A 391 11.21 17.53 -24.45
N LYS A 392 11.37 18.16 -25.63
CA LYS A 392 11.12 17.46 -26.89
C LYS A 392 11.94 16.17 -26.83
N ARG A 393 11.28 15.02 -27.01
CA ARG A 393 12.02 13.80 -27.30
C ARG A 393 12.79 14.08 -28.58
N GLU A 394 14.09 14.24 -28.45
CA GLU A 394 14.97 14.12 -29.63
C GLU A 394 14.78 12.65 -30.05
N LEU A 395 14.22 12.49 -31.24
CA LEU A 395 14.27 11.22 -31.93
C LEU A 395 15.76 11.00 -32.22
N THR A 396 16.39 10.17 -31.39
CA THR A 396 17.69 9.61 -31.74
C THR A 396 17.44 8.75 -32.99
N GLU A 397 17.87 9.24 -34.16
CA GLU A 397 17.97 8.41 -35.34
C GLU A 397 18.93 7.28 -35.00
N ALA A 398 18.39 6.08 -34.78
CA ALA A 398 19.20 4.88 -34.75
C ALA A 398 19.52 4.56 -36.21
N GLU A 399 20.77 4.62 -36.57
CA GLU A 399 21.24 4.03 -37.84
C GLU A 399 21.00 2.51 -37.74
N GLY A 400 19.92 2.07 -38.34
CA GLY A 400 19.53 0.68 -38.45
C GLY A 400 19.34 0.34 -39.93
N GLU A 401 20.11 -0.62 -40.43
CA GLU A 401 19.83 -1.21 -41.72
C GLU A 401 18.49 -1.95 -41.64
N LEU A 402 17.57 -1.52 -42.49
CA LEU A 402 16.30 -2.23 -42.74
C LEU A 402 16.62 -3.57 -43.38
N LYS A 403 16.69 -4.64 -42.59
CA LYS A 403 16.73 -6.00 -43.12
C LYS A 403 15.37 -6.35 -43.73
N LYS A 404 15.40 -6.75 -45.02
CA LYS A 404 14.23 -7.31 -45.71
C LYS A 404 13.72 -8.49 -44.92
N LEU A 405 12.55 -8.35 -44.29
CA LEU A 405 11.91 -9.47 -43.56
C LEU A 405 11.47 -10.51 -44.60
N ASP A 406 12.06 -11.69 -44.51
CA ASP A 406 11.62 -12.85 -45.26
C ASP A 406 10.19 -13.21 -44.83
N ARG A 407 9.35 -13.59 -45.80
CA ARG A 407 7.89 -13.79 -45.65
C ARG A 407 7.49 -14.93 -44.69
N THR A 408 8.40 -15.50 -43.95
CA THR A 408 8.16 -16.63 -43.01
C THR A 408 8.21 -16.16 -41.56
N PHE A 409 7.39 -15.18 -41.17
CA PHE A 409 7.23 -14.80 -39.77
C PHE A 409 6.24 -15.75 -39.09
N LYS A 410 6.69 -16.51 -38.09
CA LYS A 410 5.81 -17.28 -37.21
C LYS A 410 5.25 -16.35 -36.14
N MET A 411 4.04 -15.85 -36.33
CA MET A 411 3.31 -15.09 -35.31
C MET A 411 2.58 -16.04 -34.35
N LYS A 412 2.50 -15.67 -33.08
CA LYS A 412 1.72 -16.37 -32.06
C LYS A 412 0.38 -15.67 -31.87
N ALA A 413 -0.64 -16.42 -31.42
CA ALA A 413 -1.92 -15.84 -31.07
C ALA A 413 -1.74 -14.75 -30.02
N GLY A 414 -2.30 -13.55 -30.23
CA GLY A 414 -2.17 -12.38 -29.37
C GLY A 414 -1.05 -11.43 -29.72
N ASP A 415 -0.18 -11.73 -30.70
CA ASP A 415 0.82 -10.77 -31.17
C ASP A 415 0.13 -9.56 -31.80
N GLU A 416 0.63 -8.39 -31.48
CA GLU A 416 0.12 -7.12 -31.99
C GLU A 416 1.11 -6.50 -32.99
N PHE A 417 0.60 -5.95 -34.07
CA PHE A 417 1.40 -5.24 -35.07
C PHE A 417 0.70 -3.96 -35.55
N ILE A 418 1.44 -3.07 -36.14
CA ILE A 418 0.92 -1.79 -36.66
C ILE A 418 0.88 -1.90 -38.17
N ASP A 419 -0.30 -1.68 -38.74
CA ASP A 419 -0.43 -1.49 -40.19
C ASP A 419 0.14 -0.11 -40.56
N LEU A 420 1.29 -0.10 -41.22
CA LEU A 420 1.98 1.12 -41.61
C LEU A 420 1.19 1.97 -42.64
N SER A 421 0.26 1.38 -43.40
CA SER A 421 -0.56 2.09 -44.35
C SER A 421 -1.69 2.90 -43.72
N THR A 422 -2.18 2.44 -42.56
CA THR A 422 -3.32 3.04 -41.85
C THR A 422 -2.97 3.58 -40.47
N SER A 423 -1.76 3.30 -39.96
CA SER A 423 -1.31 3.58 -38.59
C SER A 423 -2.20 2.95 -37.50
N LYS A 424 -2.98 1.94 -37.86
CA LYS A 424 -3.87 1.25 -36.97
C LYS A 424 -3.19 0.03 -36.34
N LYS A 425 -3.45 -0.20 -35.07
CA LYS A 425 -2.98 -1.37 -34.32
C LYS A 425 -3.89 -2.55 -34.61
N LEU A 426 -3.29 -3.64 -35.04
CA LEU A 426 -3.98 -4.89 -35.37
C LEU A 426 -3.49 -6.00 -34.47
N THR A 427 -4.39 -6.92 -34.09
CA THR A 427 -4.05 -8.05 -33.25
C THR A 427 -4.17 -9.33 -34.07
N PHE A 428 -3.14 -10.18 -34.01
CA PHE A 428 -3.15 -11.46 -34.65
C PHE A 428 -3.98 -12.46 -33.84
N ILE A 429 -4.98 -13.07 -34.48
CA ILE A 429 -5.87 -14.05 -33.84
C ILE A 429 -5.60 -15.42 -34.45
N CYS A 430 -5.12 -16.37 -33.65
CA CYS A 430 -4.92 -17.77 -34.05
C CYS A 430 -6.04 -18.65 -33.51
N TYR A 431 -6.68 -19.43 -34.36
CA TYR A 431 -7.79 -20.30 -33.98
C TYR A 431 -7.42 -21.77 -33.86
N SER A 432 -6.20 -22.19 -34.25
CA SER A 432 -5.73 -23.57 -34.04
C SER A 432 -4.20 -23.62 -34.07
N ASN A 433 -3.65 -24.57 -33.31
CA ASN A 433 -2.19 -24.80 -33.22
C ASN A 433 -1.64 -25.64 -34.39
N ASP A 434 -2.50 -26.25 -35.24
CA ASP A 434 -2.11 -27.32 -36.15
C ASP A 434 -2.05 -26.93 -37.64
N TYR A 435 -2.26 -25.66 -37.97
CA TYR A 435 -2.28 -25.21 -39.34
C TYR A 435 -1.20 -24.20 -39.65
N ASN A 436 -0.54 -24.34 -40.82
CA ASN A 436 0.24 -23.28 -41.44
C ASN A 436 -0.71 -22.13 -41.82
N ILE A 437 -0.94 -21.20 -40.91
CA ILE A 437 -1.88 -20.12 -41.10
C ILE A 437 -1.12 -18.96 -41.71
N MET A 438 -1.55 -18.47 -42.86
CA MET A 438 -1.12 -17.16 -43.31
C MET A 438 -1.90 -16.07 -42.56
N PRO A 439 -1.22 -14.98 -42.17
CA PRO A 439 -1.87 -13.90 -41.46
C PRO A 439 -2.92 -13.23 -42.38
N PHE A 440 -4.06 -12.89 -41.78
CA PHE A 440 -5.04 -12.03 -42.40
C PHE A 440 -5.15 -10.70 -41.65
N VAL A 441 -5.38 -9.66 -42.43
CA VAL A 441 -5.57 -8.32 -41.92
C VAL A 441 -7.04 -7.97 -42.01
N LEU A 442 -7.67 -7.65 -40.88
CA LEU A 442 -9.01 -7.10 -40.85
C LEU A 442 -8.91 -5.57 -40.99
N LYS A 443 -9.39 -5.01 -42.08
CA LYS A 443 -9.63 -3.56 -42.17
C LYS A 443 -10.97 -3.22 -41.55
N ASP A 444 -10.98 -2.27 -40.65
CA ASP A 444 -12.19 -1.77 -40.02
C ASP A 444 -13.20 -1.29 -41.07
N GLY A 445 -14.37 -1.86 -41.03
CA GLY A 445 -15.58 -1.32 -41.67
C GLY A 445 -15.80 -1.62 -43.14
N ASN A 446 -14.83 -2.09 -43.91
CA ASN A 446 -15.00 -2.48 -45.31
C ASN A 446 -14.73 -3.94 -45.55
N GLN A 447 -15.68 -4.60 -46.20
CA GLN A 447 -15.70 -6.04 -46.46
C GLN A 447 -14.59 -6.54 -47.44
N GLU A 448 -13.72 -5.69 -47.94
CA GLU A 448 -12.89 -6.01 -49.09
C GLU A 448 -11.48 -6.50 -48.83
N ALA A 449 -11.03 -6.63 -47.59
CA ALA A 449 -9.65 -7.03 -47.38
C ALA A 449 -9.41 -7.94 -46.18
N ALA A 450 -10.01 -9.11 -46.17
CA ALA A 450 -9.56 -10.20 -45.34
C ALA A 450 -8.84 -11.22 -46.21
N TYR A 451 -7.52 -11.26 -46.13
CA TYR A 451 -6.75 -12.37 -46.74
C TYR A 451 -6.67 -13.50 -45.72
N ILE A 452 -7.47 -14.51 -45.93
CA ILE A 452 -7.45 -15.71 -45.10
C ILE A 452 -6.97 -16.86 -46.01
N ILE A 453 -5.81 -17.41 -45.69
CA ILE A 453 -5.32 -18.59 -46.35
C ILE A 453 -5.20 -19.69 -45.30
N GLY A 454 -5.88 -20.81 -45.51
CA GLY A 454 -5.74 -22.02 -44.67
C GLY A 454 -6.74 -22.23 -43.54
N ILE A 455 -7.79 -21.44 -43.47
CA ILE A 455 -8.83 -21.65 -42.45
C ILE A 455 -9.99 -22.46 -43.03
N ALA A 456 -10.47 -23.47 -42.32
CA ALA A 456 -11.62 -24.26 -42.75
C ALA A 456 -12.88 -23.38 -42.87
N LYS A 457 -13.68 -23.64 -43.91
CA LYS A 457 -14.87 -22.85 -44.30
C LYS A 457 -15.84 -22.53 -43.12
N HIS A 458 -16.03 -23.52 -42.22
CA HIS A 458 -16.92 -23.32 -41.07
C HIS A 458 -16.43 -22.31 -40.00
N HIS A 459 -15.12 -22.05 -39.93
CA HIS A 459 -14.57 -21.00 -39.05
C HIS A 459 -14.77 -19.62 -39.63
N LEU A 460 -14.79 -19.48 -40.94
CA LEU A 460 -15.08 -18.25 -41.64
C LEU A 460 -16.51 -17.77 -41.41
N GLU A 461 -17.48 -18.69 -41.42
CA GLU A 461 -18.88 -18.38 -41.12
C GLU A 461 -19.10 -17.95 -39.69
N LYS A 462 -18.37 -18.51 -38.69
CA LYS A 462 -18.38 -18.09 -37.30
C LYS A 462 -17.77 -16.71 -37.11
N LEU A 463 -16.76 -16.33 -37.86
CA LEU A 463 -16.14 -15.01 -37.81
C LEU A 463 -17.03 -13.92 -38.42
N ALA A 464 -17.69 -14.22 -39.53
CA ALA A 464 -18.65 -13.31 -40.16
C ALA A 464 -19.85 -13.02 -39.23
N ASN A 465 -20.34 -14.04 -38.51
CA ASN A 465 -21.50 -13.90 -37.60
C ASN A 465 -21.17 -13.25 -36.24
N ARG A 466 -19.91 -13.08 -35.87
CA ARG A 466 -19.50 -12.30 -34.67
C ARG A 466 -19.36 -10.80 -34.89
N LYS A 467 -19.46 -10.31 -36.13
CA LYS A 467 -19.39 -8.89 -36.48
C LYS A 467 -20.67 -8.09 -36.15
N TYR A 468 -21.73 -8.75 -35.70
CA TYR A 468 -23.05 -8.13 -35.50
C TYR A 468 -23.66 -8.40 -34.12
N LYS A 469 -22.82 -8.61 -33.09
CA LYS A 469 -23.32 -8.57 -31.71
C LYS A 469 -22.46 -7.69 -30.83
#